data_5157ebd4d229598a1125e1195681d3a0
#
_entry.id   5157ebd4d229598a1125e1195681d3a0
#
_cell.length_a   1.000
_cell.length_b   1.000
_cell.length_c   1.000
_cell.angle_alpha   90.00
_cell.angle_beta   90.00
_cell.angle_gamma   90.00
#
_symmetry.space_group_name_H-M   'P 1'
#
loop_
_entity.id
_entity.type
_entity.pdbx_description
1 polymer ?
#
loop_
_entity_poly.entity_id
_entity_poly.type
_entity_poly.pdbx_seq_one_letter_code
_entity_poly.pdbx_strand_id
1 'polypeptide(L)'
;EDRLDFVSLGRGQGPTAEKLIRKGCDGGRWVCLQNCHLFLQWMPRLESLVEELPQLVDDASAFRLWLTSYPAEGFPVPVIQCSVKMANEMPHGLRANLLRTYRDFSSSKFDAVVPVKRKLLFSLAFLHAALLDRCTFGSIGFNNPYEWTAADLDISLSVLNQELNESTVEETLTYMIGQVYYGGRVTDPWDQRCVQSLLAKYLKSGRSQHDIPFDEDGKYGCPQQCESQPDCIKYIMSLPINTDPSVFGLHESADVAFRTNSSEALLEKIVTTGQTQTAAKVDTLNADNALVLELTEQLLAKLGEPLAVTLQGDGVDPIGVVLEQEVVQYNRLHSN
;
A
#
# COMPACT_ATOMS: atom_id res chain seq x y z
N GLU A 1 26.50 -6.06 -10.95
CA GLU A 1 25.82 -7.29 -10.42
C GLU A 1 26.82 -8.24 -9.75
N ASP A 2 28.06 -8.36 -10.21
CA ASP A 2 29.02 -9.34 -9.67
C ASP A 2 29.59 -9.04 -8.27
N ARG A 3 29.24 -7.94 -7.65
CA ARG A 3 29.75 -7.53 -6.33
C ARG A 3 28.72 -7.60 -5.20
N LEU A 4 27.51 -8.01 -5.46
CA LEU A 4 26.41 -8.06 -4.49
C LEU A 4 26.00 -9.51 -4.22
N ASP A 5 26.11 -9.92 -2.98
CA ASP A 5 25.53 -11.16 -2.47
C ASP A 5 24.26 -10.82 -1.65
N PHE A 6 23.17 -11.57 -1.81
CA PHE A 6 21.95 -11.34 -1.06
C PHE A 6 21.36 -12.64 -0.49
N VAL A 7 20.70 -12.52 0.63
CA VAL A 7 19.95 -13.60 1.26
C VAL A 7 18.70 -13.06 1.94
N SER A 8 17.56 -13.73 1.76
CA SER A 8 16.35 -13.42 2.50
C SER A 8 16.37 -14.17 3.82
N LEU A 9 16.23 -13.43 4.94
CA LEU A 9 16.25 -14.00 6.27
C LEU A 9 14.91 -14.72 6.54
N GLY A 10 14.99 -16.05 6.64
CA GLY A 10 13.92 -16.92 7.09
C GLY A 10 14.43 -17.84 8.19
N ARG A 11 13.57 -18.70 8.72
CA ARG A 11 13.97 -19.67 9.73
C ARG A 11 15.11 -20.55 9.21
N GLY A 12 16.22 -20.62 9.96
CA GLY A 12 17.39 -21.41 9.63
C GLY A 12 18.41 -20.73 8.68
N GLN A 13 18.16 -19.54 8.17
CA GLN A 13 19.10 -18.83 7.27
C GLN A 13 20.18 -18.04 8.00
N GLY A 14 20.13 -17.94 9.32
CA GLY A 14 21.14 -17.21 10.13
C GLY A 14 22.57 -17.63 9.83
N PRO A 15 22.94 -18.92 9.87
CA PRO A 15 24.31 -19.38 9.57
C PRO A 15 24.76 -19.05 8.14
N THR A 16 23.85 -19.05 7.17
CA THR A 16 24.14 -18.66 5.79
C THR A 16 24.42 -17.16 5.69
N ALA A 17 23.63 -16.34 6.36
CA ALA A 17 23.83 -14.89 6.43
C ALA A 17 25.17 -14.54 7.07
N GLU A 18 25.53 -15.19 8.18
CA GLU A 18 26.84 -14.99 8.85
C GLU A 18 28.02 -15.33 7.93
N LYS A 19 27.94 -16.47 7.22
CA LYS A 19 28.97 -16.85 6.23
C LYS A 19 29.11 -15.83 5.10
N LEU A 20 27.98 -15.29 4.60
CA LEU A 20 27.97 -14.26 3.56
C LEU A 20 28.56 -12.95 4.05
N ILE A 21 28.25 -12.52 5.28
CA ILE A 21 28.83 -11.32 5.89
C ILE A 21 30.34 -11.47 5.98
N ARG A 22 30.86 -12.56 6.56
CA ARG A 22 32.30 -12.81 6.69
C ARG A 22 33.00 -12.85 5.34
N LYS A 23 32.45 -13.59 4.38
CA LYS A 23 32.95 -13.62 3.00
C LYS A 23 32.93 -12.24 2.35
N GLY A 24 31.92 -11.44 2.61
CA GLY A 24 31.82 -10.07 2.12
C GLY A 24 32.88 -9.15 2.71
N CYS A 25 33.16 -9.28 4.02
CA CYS A 25 34.25 -8.54 4.70
C CYS A 25 35.60 -8.84 4.06
N ASP A 26 35.93 -10.15 3.88
CA ASP A 26 37.20 -10.58 3.31
C ASP A 26 37.37 -10.13 1.84
N GLY A 27 36.29 -10.14 1.07
CA GLY A 27 36.32 -9.84 -0.37
C GLY A 27 35.95 -8.41 -0.75
N GLY A 28 35.63 -7.53 0.21
CA GLY A 28 35.17 -6.17 -0.08
C GLY A 28 33.87 -6.13 -0.89
N ARG A 29 32.97 -7.11 -0.68
CA ARG A 29 31.72 -7.27 -1.43
C ARG A 29 30.54 -6.63 -0.67
N TRP A 30 29.49 -6.32 -1.39
CA TRP A 30 28.24 -5.88 -0.79
C TRP A 30 27.39 -7.08 -0.38
N VAL A 31 26.82 -7.03 0.81
CA VAL A 31 25.93 -8.09 1.32
C VAL A 31 24.60 -7.46 1.67
N CYS A 32 23.51 -8.02 1.15
CA CYS A 32 22.15 -7.57 1.43
C CYS A 32 21.37 -8.67 2.15
N LEU A 33 20.99 -8.40 3.41
CA LEU A 33 20.09 -9.25 4.17
C LEU A 33 18.66 -8.69 4.02
N GLN A 34 17.78 -9.48 3.41
CA GLN A 34 16.41 -9.08 3.15
C GLN A 34 15.47 -9.62 4.21
N ASN A 35 14.39 -8.85 4.48
CA ASN A 35 13.30 -9.25 5.35
C ASN A 35 13.74 -9.60 6.78
N CYS A 36 14.61 -8.79 7.36
CA CYS A 36 15.14 -9.03 8.72
C CYS A 36 14.06 -9.19 9.79
N HIS A 37 12.89 -8.56 9.62
CA HIS A 37 11.74 -8.68 10.52
C HIS A 37 11.15 -10.08 10.61
N LEU A 38 11.41 -10.96 9.64
CA LEU A 38 10.88 -12.34 9.66
C LEU A 38 11.66 -13.27 10.60
N PHE A 39 12.85 -12.88 11.04
CA PHE A 39 13.69 -13.71 11.90
C PHE A 39 14.25 -12.96 13.11
N LEU A 40 13.34 -12.42 13.93
CA LEU A 40 13.67 -11.64 15.12
C LEU A 40 14.52 -12.41 16.13
N GLN A 41 14.39 -13.73 16.22
CA GLN A 41 15.19 -14.57 17.12
C GLN A 41 16.70 -14.54 16.81
N TRP A 42 17.09 -14.22 15.58
CA TRP A 42 18.48 -14.12 15.18
C TRP A 42 19.05 -12.68 15.32
N MET A 43 18.21 -11.71 15.61
CA MET A 43 18.62 -10.29 15.71
C MET A 43 19.70 -10.04 16.77
N PRO A 44 19.72 -10.68 17.95
CA PRO A 44 20.84 -10.54 18.90
C PRO A 44 22.19 -11.00 18.32
N ARG A 45 22.17 -12.02 17.45
CA ARG A 45 23.39 -12.46 16.77
C ARG A 45 23.84 -11.47 15.70
N LEU A 46 22.88 -10.88 14.98
CA LEU A 46 23.17 -9.80 14.02
C LEU A 46 23.80 -8.60 14.72
N GLU A 47 23.31 -8.22 15.91
CA GLU A 47 23.86 -7.15 16.73
C GLU A 47 25.33 -7.41 17.06
N SER A 48 25.66 -8.60 17.61
CA SER A 48 27.05 -8.99 17.90
C SER A 48 27.93 -8.93 16.64
N LEU A 49 27.42 -9.38 15.48
CA LEU A 49 28.17 -9.32 14.23
C LEU A 49 28.44 -7.89 13.76
N VAL A 50 27.46 -6.99 13.92
CA VAL A 50 27.61 -5.58 13.56
C VAL A 50 28.62 -4.88 14.47
N GLU A 51 28.68 -5.25 15.75
CA GLU A 51 29.69 -4.76 16.69
C GLU A 51 31.11 -5.29 16.37
N GLU A 52 31.22 -6.50 15.82
CA GLU A 52 32.49 -7.09 15.38
C GLU A 52 32.99 -6.45 14.04
N LEU A 53 32.09 -5.91 13.19
CA LEU A 53 32.44 -5.40 11.85
C LEU A 53 33.59 -4.37 11.83
N PRO A 54 33.68 -3.39 12.74
CA PRO A 54 34.80 -2.44 12.74
C PRO A 54 36.18 -3.07 12.95
N GLN A 55 36.22 -4.26 13.52
CA GLN A 55 37.46 -5.03 13.73
C GLN A 55 37.80 -5.95 12.57
N LEU A 56 36.78 -6.32 11.77
CA LEU A 56 36.90 -7.24 10.64
C LEU A 56 37.11 -6.54 9.29
N VAL A 57 36.76 -5.26 9.21
CA VAL A 57 36.75 -4.51 7.94
C VAL A 57 37.72 -3.34 8.05
N ASP A 58 38.69 -3.27 7.15
CA ASP A 58 39.57 -2.12 7.02
C ASP A 58 38.80 -0.89 6.50
N ASP A 59 39.16 0.32 6.95
CA ASP A 59 38.51 1.58 6.54
C ASP A 59 38.51 1.79 5.01
N ALA A 60 39.48 1.22 4.30
CA ALA A 60 39.58 1.28 2.83
C ALA A 60 38.74 0.21 2.11
N SER A 61 38.09 -0.69 2.84
CA SER A 61 37.30 -1.77 2.25
C SER A 61 36.05 -1.25 1.55
N ALA A 62 35.76 -1.82 0.38
CA ALA A 62 34.50 -1.56 -0.35
C ALA A 62 33.29 -2.31 0.21
N PHE A 63 33.45 -3.05 1.30
CA PHE A 63 32.35 -3.77 1.96
C PHE A 63 31.21 -2.86 2.36
N ARG A 64 29.98 -3.31 2.12
CA ARG A 64 28.76 -2.63 2.61
C ARG A 64 27.75 -3.68 3.01
N LEU A 65 27.18 -3.53 4.20
CA LEU A 65 26.07 -4.34 4.70
C LEU A 65 24.77 -3.57 4.51
N TRP A 66 23.83 -4.18 3.80
CA TRP A 66 22.48 -3.66 3.57
C TRP A 66 21.48 -4.52 4.32
N LEU A 67 20.59 -3.90 5.06
CA LEU A 67 19.52 -4.57 5.77
C LEU A 67 18.18 -4.02 5.28
N THR A 68 17.25 -4.90 4.91
CA THR A 68 15.87 -4.48 4.63
C THR A 68 14.93 -5.07 5.67
N SER A 69 14.05 -4.26 6.21
CA SER A 69 13.11 -4.68 7.25
C SER A 69 11.85 -3.82 7.19
N TYR A 70 10.70 -4.42 7.51
CA TYR A 70 9.57 -3.65 8.00
C TYR A 70 9.87 -3.17 9.44
N PRO A 71 9.23 -2.08 9.89
CA PRO A 71 9.28 -1.69 11.29
C PRO A 71 8.84 -2.85 12.19
N ALA A 72 9.69 -3.24 13.14
CA ALA A 72 9.42 -4.32 14.07
C ALA A 72 9.95 -3.92 15.45
N GLU A 73 9.16 -4.14 16.50
CA GLU A 73 9.53 -3.76 17.88
C GLU A 73 10.77 -4.50 18.40
N GLY A 74 11.00 -5.72 17.93
CA GLY A 74 12.17 -6.54 18.31
C GLY A 74 13.44 -6.25 17.51
N PHE A 75 13.53 -5.18 16.72
CA PHE A 75 14.74 -4.87 15.97
C PHE A 75 15.81 -4.22 16.87
N PRO A 76 17.08 -4.67 16.85
CA PRO A 76 18.12 -4.19 17.77
C PRO A 76 18.39 -2.70 17.63
N VAL A 77 18.25 -1.97 18.71
CA VAL A 77 18.50 -0.53 18.77
C VAL A 77 19.94 -0.16 18.40
N PRO A 78 20.99 -0.88 18.87
CA PRO A 78 22.37 -0.58 18.49
C PRO A 78 22.61 -0.66 16.97
N VAL A 79 22.02 -1.65 16.28
CA VAL A 79 22.11 -1.76 14.82
C VAL A 79 21.46 -0.55 14.13
N ILE A 80 20.32 -0.08 14.65
CA ILE A 80 19.66 1.11 14.12
C ILE A 80 20.52 2.36 14.38
N GLN A 81 21.14 2.48 15.54
CA GLN A 81 21.95 3.66 15.90
C GLN A 81 23.21 3.77 15.03
N CYS A 82 23.89 2.66 14.76
CA CYS A 82 25.13 2.61 13.96
C CYS A 82 24.88 2.68 12.44
N SER A 83 23.64 2.54 11.98
CA SER A 83 23.30 2.46 10.55
C SER A 83 22.77 3.76 9.97
N VAL A 84 22.95 3.94 8.65
CA VAL A 84 22.24 4.95 7.88
C VAL A 84 20.84 4.44 7.58
N LYS A 85 19.83 5.15 8.06
CA LYS A 85 18.42 4.79 7.89
C LYS A 85 17.85 5.41 6.63
N MET A 86 17.28 4.57 5.77
CA MET A 86 16.58 5.01 4.58
C MET A 86 15.14 4.46 4.63
N ALA A 87 14.17 5.35 4.74
CA ALA A 87 12.77 4.98 4.58
C ALA A 87 12.44 4.84 3.10
N ASN A 88 11.84 3.71 2.72
CA ASN A 88 11.33 3.48 1.38
C ASN A 88 9.80 3.47 1.47
N GLU A 89 9.21 4.65 1.50
CA GLU A 89 7.77 4.82 1.49
C GLU A 89 7.25 4.98 0.06
N MET A 90 6.04 4.49 -0.17
CA MET A 90 5.38 4.76 -1.45
C MET A 90 5.08 6.25 -1.55
N PRO A 91 5.29 6.87 -2.73
CA PRO A 91 4.95 8.26 -2.91
C PRO A 91 3.45 8.46 -2.72
N HIS A 92 3.09 9.53 -2.00
CA HIS A 92 1.70 9.94 -1.83
C HIS A 92 1.31 10.95 -2.90
N GLY A 93 0.10 10.81 -3.41
CA GLY A 93 -0.48 11.69 -4.41
C GLY A 93 -0.36 11.18 -5.84
N LEU A 94 -1.41 11.41 -6.61
CA LEU A 94 -1.56 10.94 -8.00
C LEU A 94 -0.36 11.31 -8.88
N ARG A 95 0.08 12.57 -8.80
CA ARG A 95 1.23 13.07 -9.56
C ARG A 95 2.51 12.31 -9.23
N ALA A 96 2.77 12.06 -7.96
CA ALA A 96 3.99 11.38 -7.51
C ALA A 96 3.99 9.90 -7.94
N ASN A 97 2.83 9.23 -7.82
CA ASN A 97 2.65 7.84 -8.26
C ASN A 97 2.81 7.71 -9.78
N LEU A 98 2.23 8.63 -10.56
CA LEU A 98 2.41 8.68 -12.02
C LEU A 98 3.88 8.92 -12.40
N LEU A 99 4.56 9.86 -11.74
CA LEU A 99 5.98 10.14 -12.00
C LEU A 99 6.84 8.92 -11.71
N ARG A 100 6.58 8.21 -10.62
CA ARG A 100 7.28 6.96 -10.30
C ARG A 100 7.07 5.94 -11.41
N THR A 101 5.83 5.68 -11.77
CA THR A 101 5.48 4.73 -12.84
C THR A 101 6.21 5.04 -14.14
N TYR A 102 6.20 6.31 -14.58
CA TYR A 102 6.85 6.71 -15.84
C TYR A 102 8.37 6.73 -15.75
N ARG A 103 8.98 6.90 -14.58
CA ARG A 103 10.44 6.78 -14.38
C ARG A 103 10.90 5.33 -14.36
N ASP A 104 10.08 4.45 -13.79
CA ASP A 104 10.36 3.01 -13.69
C ASP A 104 10.16 2.30 -15.06
N PHE A 105 9.40 2.91 -15.99
CA PHE A 105 9.33 2.43 -17.36
C PHE A 105 10.70 2.59 -18.04
N SER A 106 11.26 1.48 -18.54
CA SER A 106 12.40 1.58 -19.45
C SER A 106 11.94 2.20 -20.79
N SER A 107 12.77 3.03 -21.38
CA SER A 107 12.47 3.64 -22.69
C SER A 107 12.12 2.58 -23.74
N SER A 108 12.76 1.40 -23.70
CA SER A 108 12.45 0.29 -24.58
C SER A 108 11.02 -0.26 -24.41
N LYS A 109 10.51 -0.32 -23.19
CA LYS A 109 9.11 -0.74 -22.94
C LYS A 109 8.11 0.29 -23.48
N PHE A 110 8.42 1.58 -23.32
CA PHE A 110 7.57 2.64 -23.83
C PHE A 110 7.54 2.67 -25.36
N ASP A 111 8.70 2.54 -26.00
CA ASP A 111 8.83 2.55 -27.47
C ASP A 111 8.22 1.31 -28.13
N ALA A 112 8.15 0.19 -27.41
CA ALA A 112 7.47 -1.03 -27.87
C ALA A 112 5.94 -0.84 -28.00
N VAL A 113 5.36 0.17 -27.36
CA VAL A 113 3.92 0.46 -27.48
C VAL A 113 3.65 1.28 -28.74
N VAL A 114 2.76 0.77 -29.60
CA VAL A 114 2.33 1.45 -30.82
C VAL A 114 1.80 2.86 -30.48
N PRO A 115 2.19 3.92 -31.23
CA PRO A 115 1.81 5.31 -30.93
C PRO A 115 0.31 5.53 -30.67
N VAL A 116 -0.56 4.86 -31.44
CA VAL A 116 -2.02 4.93 -31.27
C VAL A 116 -2.47 4.44 -29.88
N LYS A 117 -1.77 3.48 -29.30
CA LYS A 117 -2.09 2.91 -27.99
C LYS A 117 -1.45 3.67 -26.80
N ARG A 118 -0.62 4.68 -27.04
CA ARG A 118 0.08 5.43 -25.96
C ARG A 118 -0.87 6.23 -25.08
N LYS A 119 -1.99 6.70 -25.62
CA LYS A 119 -3.05 7.33 -24.80
C LYS A 119 -3.69 6.31 -23.85
N LEU A 120 -3.93 5.09 -24.30
CA LEU A 120 -4.42 4.00 -23.44
C LEU A 120 -3.39 3.59 -22.39
N LEU A 121 -2.10 3.57 -22.75
CA LEU A 121 -1.00 3.37 -21.78
C LEU A 121 -1.09 4.42 -20.66
N PHE A 122 -1.25 5.70 -21.03
CA PHE A 122 -1.38 6.77 -20.04
C PHE A 122 -2.61 6.59 -19.15
N SER A 123 -3.75 6.23 -19.74
CA SER A 123 -5.00 5.96 -19.00
C SER A 123 -4.86 4.80 -18.01
N LEU A 124 -4.13 3.74 -18.38
CA LEU A 124 -3.87 2.62 -17.48
C LEU A 124 -2.90 2.99 -16.34
N ALA A 125 -1.86 3.74 -16.64
CA ALA A 125 -0.96 4.28 -15.62
C ALA A 125 -1.70 5.23 -14.68
N PHE A 126 -2.62 6.05 -15.22
CA PHE A 126 -3.47 6.93 -14.42
C PHE A 126 -4.43 6.15 -13.52
N LEU A 127 -5.08 5.11 -14.04
CA LEU A 127 -5.91 4.20 -13.24
C LEU A 127 -5.11 3.60 -12.09
N HIS A 128 -3.92 3.06 -12.38
CA HIS A 128 -3.05 2.46 -11.37
C HIS A 128 -2.72 3.45 -10.25
N ALA A 129 -2.28 4.67 -10.61
CA ALA A 129 -1.99 5.73 -9.66
C ALA A 129 -3.23 6.16 -8.87
N ALA A 130 -4.39 6.25 -9.52
CA ALA A 130 -5.66 6.59 -8.87
C ALA A 130 -6.11 5.52 -7.86
N LEU A 131 -5.94 4.23 -8.19
CA LEU A 131 -6.26 3.14 -7.27
C LEU A 131 -5.32 3.13 -6.06
N LEU A 132 -4.02 3.34 -6.26
CA LEU A 132 -3.05 3.46 -5.16
C LEU A 132 -3.39 4.61 -4.22
N ASP A 133 -3.70 5.79 -4.78
CA ASP A 133 -4.08 6.95 -3.98
C ASP A 133 -5.43 6.75 -3.27
N ARG A 134 -6.40 6.13 -3.94
CA ARG A 134 -7.69 5.82 -3.32
C ARG A 134 -7.54 4.89 -2.11
N CYS A 135 -6.59 3.95 -2.12
CA CYS A 135 -6.26 3.11 -0.96
C CYS A 135 -5.79 3.92 0.24
N THR A 136 -5.14 5.06 0.05
CA THR A 136 -4.67 5.91 1.15
C THR A 136 -5.81 6.49 1.99
N PHE A 137 -7.02 6.61 1.41
CA PHE A 137 -8.23 7.05 2.14
C PHE A 137 -8.81 5.97 3.07
N GLY A 138 -8.21 4.78 3.12
CA GLY A 138 -8.65 3.68 3.97
C GLY A 138 -10.08 3.25 3.69
N SER A 139 -10.90 3.13 4.72
CA SER A 139 -12.31 2.69 4.61
C SER A 139 -13.21 3.63 3.80
N ILE A 140 -12.82 4.89 3.60
CA ILE A 140 -13.54 5.84 2.73
C ILE A 140 -13.25 5.50 1.26
N GLY A 141 -12.04 5.02 0.96
CA GLY A 141 -11.64 4.66 -0.38
C GLY A 141 -12.17 3.31 -0.83
N PHE A 142 -11.94 2.27 -0.03
CA PHE A 142 -12.38 0.90 -0.27
C PHE A 142 -12.83 0.25 1.04
N ASN A 143 -13.82 -0.63 0.97
CA ASN A 143 -14.32 -1.35 2.14
C ASN A 143 -13.26 -2.26 2.76
N ASN A 144 -12.46 -2.91 1.92
CA ASN A 144 -11.35 -3.75 2.33
C ASN A 144 -10.01 -3.14 1.92
N PRO A 145 -8.93 -3.36 2.68
CA PRO A 145 -7.59 -2.95 2.28
C PRO A 145 -7.09 -3.84 1.13
N TYR A 146 -6.76 -3.21 0.00
CA TYR A 146 -6.18 -3.85 -1.18
C TYR A 146 -4.78 -3.31 -1.43
N GLU A 147 -3.92 -4.18 -1.97
CA GLU A 147 -2.58 -3.80 -2.41
C GLU A 147 -2.42 -4.11 -3.91
N TRP A 148 -2.13 -3.10 -4.68
CA TRP A 148 -1.75 -3.24 -6.08
C TRP A 148 -0.29 -2.90 -6.26
N THR A 149 0.37 -3.64 -7.15
CA THR A 149 1.80 -3.53 -7.39
C THR A 149 2.08 -3.11 -8.83
N ALA A 150 3.32 -2.66 -9.09
CA ALA A 150 3.76 -2.36 -10.45
C ALA A 150 3.64 -3.58 -11.39
N ALA A 151 3.72 -4.81 -10.85
CA ALA A 151 3.52 -6.02 -11.64
C ALA A 151 2.10 -6.12 -12.22
N ASP A 152 1.09 -5.67 -11.50
CA ASP A 152 -0.31 -5.68 -11.99
C ASP A 152 -0.46 -4.74 -13.19
N LEU A 153 0.24 -3.60 -13.16
CA LEU A 153 0.31 -2.68 -14.28
C LEU A 153 1.09 -3.29 -15.46
N ASP A 154 2.26 -3.88 -15.22
CA ASP A 154 3.08 -4.51 -16.27
C ASP A 154 2.31 -5.62 -17.00
N ILE A 155 1.56 -6.44 -16.29
CA ILE A 155 0.69 -7.47 -16.88
C ILE A 155 -0.42 -6.82 -17.72
N SER A 156 -1.06 -5.77 -17.21
CA SER A 156 -2.10 -5.04 -17.95
C SER A 156 -1.56 -4.42 -19.24
N LEU A 157 -0.33 -3.92 -19.22
CA LEU A 157 0.35 -3.39 -20.39
C LEU A 157 0.74 -4.47 -21.39
N SER A 158 1.06 -5.68 -20.93
CA SER A 158 1.32 -6.80 -21.82
C SER A 158 0.09 -7.16 -22.66
N VAL A 159 -1.11 -7.07 -22.07
CA VAL A 159 -2.37 -7.26 -22.80
C VAL A 159 -2.61 -6.14 -23.80
N LEU A 160 -2.31 -4.90 -23.44
CA LEU A 160 -2.43 -3.77 -24.37
C LEU A 160 -1.55 -3.93 -25.61
N ASN A 161 -0.37 -4.55 -25.45
CA ASN A 161 0.57 -4.77 -26.55
C ASN A 161 0.18 -5.94 -27.48
N GLN A 162 -0.76 -6.80 -27.08
CA GLN A 162 -1.26 -7.84 -27.97
C GLN A 162 -2.02 -7.24 -29.16
N GLU A 163 -2.00 -7.95 -30.28
CA GLU A 163 -2.74 -7.59 -31.47
C GLU A 163 -4.24 -7.87 -31.24
N LEU A 164 -4.93 -6.92 -30.63
CA LEU A 164 -6.37 -6.95 -30.45
C LEU A 164 -7.03 -6.18 -31.58
N ASN A 165 -8.15 -6.68 -32.10
CA ASN A 165 -8.98 -5.96 -33.06
C ASN A 165 -9.52 -4.69 -32.42
N GLU A 166 -9.52 -3.57 -33.14
CA GLU A 166 -9.96 -2.26 -32.62
C GLU A 166 -11.36 -2.28 -32.00
N SER A 167 -12.26 -3.12 -32.54
CA SER A 167 -13.64 -3.26 -32.05
C SER A 167 -13.76 -4.00 -30.70
N THR A 168 -12.81 -4.86 -30.37
CA THR A 168 -12.87 -5.71 -29.15
C THR A 168 -11.89 -5.28 -28.06
N VAL A 169 -11.01 -4.32 -28.35
CA VAL A 169 -9.97 -3.86 -27.42
C VAL A 169 -10.57 -3.41 -26.09
N GLU A 170 -11.65 -2.62 -26.13
CA GLU A 170 -12.26 -2.06 -24.92
C GLU A 170 -12.88 -3.14 -24.02
N GLU A 171 -13.66 -4.04 -24.62
CA GLU A 171 -14.27 -5.14 -23.88
C GLU A 171 -13.23 -6.07 -23.29
N THR A 172 -12.20 -6.42 -24.07
CA THR A 172 -11.11 -7.28 -23.62
C THR A 172 -10.31 -6.62 -22.50
N LEU A 173 -9.93 -5.35 -22.67
CA LEU A 173 -9.20 -4.62 -21.61
C LEU A 173 -10.06 -4.45 -20.37
N THR A 174 -11.33 -4.10 -20.51
CA THR A 174 -12.23 -3.94 -19.37
C THR A 174 -12.39 -5.25 -18.61
N TYR A 175 -12.54 -6.37 -19.31
CA TYR A 175 -12.64 -7.67 -18.69
C TYR A 175 -11.33 -8.11 -18.04
N MET A 176 -10.23 -8.12 -18.79
CA MET A 176 -8.94 -8.62 -18.31
C MET A 176 -8.39 -7.76 -17.16
N ILE A 177 -8.46 -6.45 -17.27
CA ILE A 177 -7.96 -5.54 -16.24
C ILE A 177 -8.94 -5.44 -15.08
N GLY A 178 -10.22 -5.22 -15.38
CA GLY A 178 -11.23 -4.94 -14.36
C GLY A 178 -11.71 -6.16 -13.58
N GLN A 179 -11.62 -7.38 -14.16
CA GLN A 179 -12.06 -8.59 -13.47
C GLN A 179 -10.93 -9.56 -13.13
N VAL A 180 -9.88 -9.65 -13.96
CA VAL A 180 -8.84 -10.65 -13.76
C VAL A 180 -7.65 -10.07 -13.00
N TYR A 181 -7.04 -8.98 -13.47
CA TYR A 181 -5.79 -8.50 -12.86
C TYR A 181 -6.02 -7.62 -11.64
N TYR A 182 -6.73 -6.52 -11.78
CA TYR A 182 -7.05 -5.65 -10.65
C TYR A 182 -8.24 -6.16 -9.85
N GLY A 183 -9.32 -6.55 -10.53
CA GLY A 183 -10.54 -7.04 -9.89
C GLY A 183 -10.38 -8.41 -9.24
N GLY A 184 -9.45 -9.26 -9.70
CA GLY A 184 -9.20 -10.56 -9.09
C GLY A 184 -8.67 -10.50 -7.65
N ARG A 185 -8.11 -9.36 -7.24
CA ARG A 185 -7.70 -9.12 -5.85
C ARG A 185 -8.82 -8.53 -4.99
N VAL A 186 -9.88 -8.02 -5.62
CA VAL A 186 -10.98 -7.34 -4.94
C VAL A 186 -12.01 -8.36 -4.49
N THR A 187 -12.21 -8.46 -3.18
CA THR A 187 -13.09 -9.45 -2.56
C THR A 187 -14.51 -8.91 -2.33
N ASP A 188 -14.65 -7.59 -2.18
CA ASP A 188 -15.95 -6.94 -1.97
C ASP A 188 -16.62 -6.60 -3.31
N PRO A 189 -17.93 -6.94 -3.51
CA PRO A 189 -18.64 -6.67 -4.75
C PRO A 189 -18.80 -5.16 -5.07
N TRP A 190 -18.92 -4.31 -4.06
CA TRP A 190 -19.06 -2.87 -4.25
C TRP A 190 -17.74 -2.25 -4.68
N ASP A 191 -16.64 -2.67 -4.05
CA ASP A 191 -15.29 -2.25 -4.42
C ASP A 191 -14.96 -2.70 -5.86
N GLN A 192 -15.39 -3.91 -6.24
CA GLN A 192 -15.22 -4.41 -7.60
C GLN A 192 -15.96 -3.54 -8.63
N ARG A 193 -17.21 -3.16 -8.33
CA ARG A 193 -17.96 -2.23 -9.18
C ARG A 193 -17.30 -0.86 -9.26
N CYS A 194 -16.73 -0.38 -8.16
CA CYS A 194 -15.98 0.87 -8.12
C CYS A 194 -14.76 0.81 -9.06
N VAL A 195 -13.93 -0.23 -8.95
CA VAL A 195 -12.76 -0.42 -9.83
C VAL A 195 -13.17 -0.48 -11.31
N GLN A 196 -14.23 -1.22 -11.62
CA GLN A 196 -14.76 -1.32 -12.99
C GLN A 196 -15.27 0.03 -13.52
N SER A 197 -15.95 0.81 -12.67
CA SER A 197 -16.44 2.14 -13.03
C SER A 197 -15.30 3.12 -13.32
N LEU A 198 -14.27 3.13 -12.48
CA LEU A 198 -13.08 3.95 -12.70
C LEU A 198 -12.33 3.54 -13.96
N LEU A 199 -12.17 2.23 -14.17
CA LEU A 199 -11.53 1.68 -15.38
C LEU A 199 -12.29 2.12 -16.63
N ALA A 200 -13.60 1.96 -16.66
CA ALA A 200 -14.43 2.36 -17.79
C ALA A 200 -14.33 3.87 -18.07
N LYS A 201 -14.34 4.70 -17.01
CA LYS A 201 -14.17 6.16 -17.11
C LYS A 201 -12.85 6.52 -17.78
N TYR A 202 -11.73 5.94 -17.32
CA TYR A 202 -10.40 6.31 -17.82
C TYR A 202 -10.07 5.69 -19.17
N LEU A 203 -10.50 4.45 -19.46
CA LEU A 203 -10.31 3.84 -20.78
C LEU A 203 -11.08 4.58 -21.88
N LYS A 204 -12.32 5.02 -21.59
CA LYS A 204 -13.12 5.80 -22.53
C LYS A 204 -12.41 7.09 -22.92
N SER A 205 -11.79 7.78 -21.97
CA SER A 205 -11.00 8.98 -22.22
C SER A 205 -9.74 8.68 -23.05
N GLY A 206 -9.02 7.62 -22.74
CA GLY A 206 -7.79 7.23 -23.46
C GLY A 206 -8.02 6.79 -24.91
N ARG A 207 -9.23 6.37 -25.26
CA ARG A 207 -9.60 5.95 -26.63
C ARG A 207 -10.16 7.09 -27.47
N SER A 208 -10.72 8.11 -26.85
CA SER A 208 -11.36 9.19 -27.58
C SER A 208 -10.33 9.97 -28.40
N GLN A 209 -10.70 10.29 -29.65
CA GLN A 209 -9.96 11.26 -30.46
C GLN A 209 -10.16 12.70 -29.94
N HIS A 210 -11.25 12.93 -29.23
CA HIS A 210 -11.50 14.17 -28.51
C HIS A 210 -10.97 14.01 -27.09
N ASP A 211 -10.30 15.03 -26.57
CA ASP A 211 -9.73 15.05 -25.22
C ASP A 211 -10.87 15.08 -24.18
N ILE A 212 -11.34 13.90 -23.80
CA ILE A 212 -12.29 13.77 -22.71
C ILE A 212 -11.49 13.82 -21.40
N PRO A 213 -11.74 14.80 -20.53
CA PRO A 213 -11.05 14.85 -19.25
C PRO A 213 -11.44 13.69 -18.34
N PHE A 214 -10.54 13.33 -17.43
CA PHE A 214 -10.78 12.32 -16.40
C PHE A 214 -11.64 12.83 -15.25
N ASP A 215 -11.71 14.15 -15.10
CA ASP A 215 -12.46 14.85 -14.08
C ASP A 215 -13.49 15.81 -14.70
N GLU A 216 -14.42 16.29 -13.88
CA GLU A 216 -15.46 17.23 -14.30
C GLU A 216 -14.89 18.63 -14.57
N ASP A 217 -13.83 19.01 -13.86
CA ASP A 217 -13.17 20.31 -13.98
C ASP A 217 -12.21 20.43 -15.17
N GLY A 218 -11.92 19.33 -15.86
CA GLY A 218 -11.01 19.32 -17.00
C GLY A 218 -9.53 19.50 -16.67
N LYS A 219 -9.15 19.37 -15.38
CA LYS A 219 -7.76 19.52 -14.93
C LYS A 219 -6.89 18.32 -15.29
N TYR A 220 -7.50 17.14 -15.37
CA TYR A 220 -6.84 15.87 -15.63
C TYR A 220 -7.36 15.27 -16.94
N GLY A 221 -6.44 14.82 -17.77
CA GLY A 221 -6.78 14.19 -19.05
C GLY A 221 -5.60 13.46 -19.66
N CYS A 222 -5.80 12.88 -20.85
CA CYS A 222 -4.70 12.32 -21.61
C CYS A 222 -3.88 13.44 -22.26
N PRO A 223 -2.54 13.40 -22.20
CA PRO A 223 -1.71 14.39 -22.90
C PRO A 223 -1.94 14.29 -24.41
N GLN A 224 -2.16 15.44 -25.06
CA GLN A 224 -2.37 15.53 -26.51
C GLN A 224 -1.14 15.08 -27.31
N GLN A 225 0.04 15.40 -26.78
CA GLN A 225 1.35 15.04 -27.35
C GLN A 225 2.02 14.01 -26.42
N CYS A 226 1.74 12.74 -26.63
CA CYS A 226 2.37 11.64 -25.92
C CYS A 226 3.25 10.83 -26.90
N GLU A 227 4.11 11.53 -27.66
CA GLU A 227 4.99 10.89 -28.64
C GLU A 227 6.22 10.29 -27.99
N SER A 228 6.68 10.89 -26.90
CA SER A 228 7.86 10.43 -26.17
C SER A 228 7.58 10.33 -24.65
N GLN A 229 8.32 9.46 -23.97
CA GLN A 229 8.25 9.33 -22.50
C GLN A 229 8.57 10.66 -21.78
N PRO A 230 9.56 11.48 -22.19
CA PRO A 230 9.83 12.77 -21.58
C PRO A 230 8.66 13.77 -21.69
N ASP A 231 7.87 13.72 -22.76
CA ASP A 231 6.72 14.62 -22.93
C ASP A 231 5.59 14.24 -21.96
N CYS A 232 5.35 12.95 -21.77
CA CYS A 232 4.43 12.49 -20.76
C CYS A 232 4.89 12.89 -19.35
N ILE A 233 6.19 12.81 -19.04
CA ILE A 233 6.75 13.25 -17.75
C ILE A 233 6.57 14.76 -17.56
N LYS A 234 6.79 15.58 -18.58
CA LYS A 234 6.54 17.03 -18.51
C LYS A 234 5.08 17.35 -18.22
N TYR A 235 4.16 16.63 -18.90
CA TYR A 235 2.74 16.77 -18.63
C TYR A 235 2.38 16.39 -17.19
N ILE A 236 2.89 15.25 -16.69
CA ILE A 236 2.65 14.81 -15.31
C ILE A 236 3.19 15.85 -14.31
N MET A 237 4.34 16.48 -14.61
CA MET A 237 4.90 17.55 -13.77
C MET A 237 4.03 18.82 -13.74
N SER A 238 3.20 19.04 -14.75
CA SER A 238 2.28 20.17 -14.77
C SER A 238 0.99 19.93 -13.98
N LEU A 239 0.69 18.67 -13.63
CA LEU A 239 -0.49 18.32 -12.83
C LEU A 239 -0.41 18.91 -11.41
N PRO A 240 -1.55 19.23 -10.78
CA PRO A 240 -1.59 19.68 -9.40
C PRO A 240 -0.94 18.70 -8.43
N ILE A 241 -0.36 19.22 -7.36
CA ILE A 241 0.22 18.36 -6.29
C ILE A 241 -0.91 17.73 -5.48
N ASN A 242 -1.90 18.55 -5.12
CA ASN A 242 -3.08 18.09 -4.40
C ASN A 242 -4.14 17.66 -5.42
N THR A 243 -4.62 16.44 -5.29
CA THR A 243 -5.63 15.87 -6.19
C THR A 243 -7.00 15.96 -5.55
N ASP A 244 -7.98 16.45 -6.30
CA ASP A 244 -9.37 16.51 -5.82
C ASP A 244 -9.94 15.09 -5.68
N PRO A 245 -10.68 14.77 -4.60
CA PRO A 245 -11.26 13.44 -4.39
C PRO A 245 -12.19 12.96 -5.50
N SER A 246 -12.81 13.89 -6.24
CA SER A 246 -13.69 13.61 -7.39
C SER A 246 -12.99 12.83 -8.50
N VAL A 247 -11.68 13.00 -8.66
CA VAL A 247 -10.87 12.24 -9.61
C VAL A 247 -10.93 10.75 -9.28
N PHE A 248 -10.83 10.41 -8.01
CA PHE A 248 -10.91 9.04 -7.51
C PHE A 248 -12.36 8.50 -7.39
N GLY A 249 -13.36 9.29 -7.80
CA GLY A 249 -14.78 8.95 -7.60
C GLY A 249 -15.22 9.05 -6.14
N LEU A 250 -14.57 9.90 -5.35
CA LEU A 250 -14.94 10.21 -3.97
C LEU A 250 -15.62 11.57 -3.89
N HIS A 251 -16.44 11.76 -2.87
CA HIS A 251 -17.05 13.06 -2.57
C HIS A 251 -16.00 14.02 -2.00
N GLU A 252 -16.16 15.32 -2.20
CA GLU A 252 -15.24 16.35 -1.70
C GLU A 252 -14.99 16.26 -0.18
N SER A 253 -16.00 15.87 0.59
CA SER A 253 -15.87 15.69 2.04
C SER A 253 -14.88 14.58 2.44
N ALA A 254 -14.52 13.69 1.52
CA ALA A 254 -13.56 12.61 1.80
C ALA A 254 -12.17 13.15 2.18
N ASP A 255 -11.73 14.24 1.55
CA ASP A 255 -10.45 14.87 1.89
C ASP A 255 -10.46 15.47 3.32
N VAL A 256 -11.56 16.08 3.71
CA VAL A 256 -11.72 16.62 5.07
C VAL A 256 -11.68 15.48 6.10
N ALA A 257 -12.44 14.41 5.87
CA ALA A 257 -12.45 13.26 6.76
C ALA A 257 -11.07 12.58 6.85
N PHE A 258 -10.40 12.41 5.70
CA PHE A 258 -9.05 11.84 5.65
C PHE A 258 -8.04 12.68 6.43
N ARG A 259 -8.05 14.01 6.25
CA ARG A 259 -7.15 14.92 6.97
C ARG A 259 -7.43 14.93 8.46
N THR A 260 -8.70 14.89 8.86
CA THR A 260 -9.09 14.80 10.27
C THR A 260 -8.55 13.52 10.90
N ASN A 261 -8.84 12.36 10.30
CA ASN A 261 -8.36 11.07 10.79
C ASN A 261 -6.82 10.99 10.84
N SER A 262 -6.14 11.54 9.81
CA SER A 262 -4.68 11.58 9.77
C SER A 262 -4.09 12.47 10.86
N SER A 263 -4.74 13.60 11.15
CA SER A 263 -4.33 14.50 12.22
C SER A 263 -4.53 13.88 13.60
N GLU A 264 -5.65 13.21 13.82
CA GLU A 264 -5.94 12.49 15.06
C GLU A 264 -4.92 11.37 15.28
N ALA A 265 -4.65 10.53 14.27
CA ALA A 265 -3.64 9.48 14.33
C ALA A 265 -2.23 10.03 14.61
N LEU A 266 -1.88 11.20 14.04
CA LEU A 266 -0.60 11.85 14.32
C LEU A 266 -0.52 12.35 15.77
N LEU A 267 -1.58 12.99 16.27
CA LEU A 267 -1.66 13.43 17.66
C LEU A 267 -1.55 12.28 18.64
N GLU A 268 -2.24 11.18 18.36
CA GLU A 268 -2.16 9.96 19.17
C GLU A 268 -0.73 9.40 19.21
N LYS A 269 -0.05 9.33 18.06
CA LYS A 269 1.36 8.93 17.99
C LYS A 269 2.27 9.85 18.81
N ILE A 270 2.06 11.17 18.73
CA ILE A 270 2.84 12.14 19.50
C ILE A 270 2.63 11.95 21.01
N VAL A 271 1.37 11.79 21.44
CA VAL A 271 1.02 11.57 22.84
C VAL A 271 1.65 10.26 23.34
N THR A 272 1.52 9.17 22.59
CA THR A 272 2.07 7.86 22.92
C THR A 272 3.60 7.91 23.01
N THR A 273 4.27 8.58 22.05
CA THR A 273 5.73 8.74 22.07
C THR A 273 6.19 9.62 23.24
N GLY A 274 5.48 10.71 23.52
CA GLY A 274 5.77 11.60 24.67
C GLY A 274 5.62 10.87 26.00
N GLN A 275 4.63 10.00 26.11
CA GLN A 275 4.45 9.15 27.29
C GLN A 275 5.54 8.08 27.44
N THR A 276 6.17 7.55 26.39
CA THR A 276 7.23 6.51 26.50
C THR A 276 8.56 7.07 27.04
N GLN A 277 8.79 8.37 27.00
CA GLN A 277 10.03 8.99 27.49
C GLN A 277 10.05 9.21 29.02
N THR A 278 8.93 9.11 29.71
CA THR A 278 8.89 9.22 31.17
C THR A 278 9.00 7.81 31.79
N ALA A 279 10.16 7.52 32.37
CA ALA A 279 10.53 6.23 33.01
C ALA A 279 9.67 5.79 34.24
N ALA A 280 8.51 6.38 34.42
CA ALA A 280 7.53 6.09 35.48
C ALA A 280 6.43 5.11 35.07
N LYS A 281 6.69 4.18 34.13
CA LYS A 281 5.65 3.55 33.32
C LYS A 281 5.26 2.11 33.61
N VAL A 282 5.82 1.47 34.57
CA VAL A 282 5.32 0.14 35.01
C VAL A 282 4.01 0.29 35.79
N ASP A 283 3.90 1.39 36.55
CA ASP A 283 2.69 1.63 37.39
C ASP A 283 1.50 2.20 36.60
N THR A 284 1.74 2.98 35.53
CA THR A 284 0.65 3.54 34.71
C THR A 284 -0.02 2.51 33.82
N LEU A 285 0.73 1.56 33.25
CA LEU A 285 0.15 0.47 32.44
C LEU A 285 -0.84 -0.40 33.25
N ASN A 286 -0.54 -0.62 34.53
CA ASN A 286 -1.44 -1.34 35.44
C ASN A 286 -2.66 -0.49 35.82
N ALA A 287 -2.48 0.83 35.97
CA ALA A 287 -3.59 1.75 36.25
C ALA A 287 -4.51 1.95 35.04
N ASP A 288 -3.94 2.05 33.83
CA ASP A 288 -4.69 2.16 32.58
C ASP A 288 -5.48 0.87 32.30
N ASN A 289 -4.87 -0.30 32.52
CA ASN A 289 -5.56 -1.58 32.41
C ASN A 289 -6.71 -1.72 33.44
N ALA A 290 -6.51 -1.24 34.66
CA ALA A 290 -7.56 -1.23 35.69
C ALA A 290 -8.72 -0.30 35.30
N LEU A 291 -8.41 0.88 34.75
CA LEU A 291 -9.42 1.82 34.24
C LEU A 291 -10.21 1.25 33.07
N VAL A 292 -9.53 0.57 32.14
CA VAL A 292 -10.15 -0.10 30.98
C VAL A 292 -11.08 -1.22 31.46
N LEU A 293 -10.64 -2.02 32.44
CA LEU A 293 -11.49 -3.06 33.04
C LEU A 293 -12.71 -2.47 33.72
N GLU A 294 -12.55 -1.41 34.50
CA GLU A 294 -13.68 -0.72 35.16
C GLU A 294 -14.66 -0.15 34.14
N LEU A 295 -14.18 0.49 33.07
CA LEU A 295 -15.03 1.00 31.99
C LEU A 295 -15.73 -0.11 31.23
N THR A 296 -15.06 -1.25 31.00
CA THR A 296 -15.68 -2.42 30.35
C THR A 296 -16.76 -3.03 31.22
N GLU A 297 -16.55 -3.16 32.53
CA GLU A 297 -17.57 -3.62 33.46
C GLU A 297 -18.77 -2.66 33.53
N GLN A 298 -18.53 -1.36 33.52
CA GLN A 298 -19.60 -0.35 33.47
C GLN A 298 -20.41 -0.41 32.16
N LEU A 299 -19.76 -0.67 31.04
CA LEU A 299 -20.39 -0.86 29.73
C LEU A 299 -21.22 -2.17 29.72
N LEU A 300 -20.64 -3.27 30.19
CA LEU A 300 -21.34 -4.56 30.31
C LEU A 300 -22.57 -4.46 31.23
N ALA A 301 -22.46 -3.72 32.33
CA ALA A 301 -23.60 -3.49 33.23
C ALA A 301 -24.73 -2.65 32.59
N LYS A 302 -24.41 -1.82 31.58
CA LYS A 302 -25.38 -1.04 30.81
C LYS A 302 -25.98 -1.82 29.64
N LEU A 303 -25.29 -2.86 29.15
CA LEU A 303 -25.83 -3.80 28.18
C LEU A 303 -26.90 -4.65 28.89
N GLY A 304 -28.13 -4.65 28.40
CA GLY A 304 -29.19 -5.49 28.90
C GLY A 304 -28.90 -6.99 28.69
N GLU A 305 -29.78 -7.86 29.13
CA GLU A 305 -29.66 -9.30 28.89
C GLU A 305 -29.60 -9.62 27.37
N PRO A 306 -28.92 -10.73 26.97
CA PRO A 306 -28.90 -11.16 25.57
C PRO A 306 -30.30 -11.26 24.98
N LEU A 307 -30.50 -10.68 23.81
CA LEU A 307 -31.80 -10.67 23.16
C LEU A 307 -32.06 -12.03 22.49
N ALA A 308 -33.14 -12.68 22.84
CA ALA A 308 -33.64 -13.86 22.15
C ALA A 308 -34.61 -13.42 21.05
N VAL A 309 -34.24 -13.50 19.80
CA VAL A 309 -35.13 -13.26 18.65
C VAL A 309 -35.58 -14.60 18.11
N THR A 310 -36.86 -14.92 18.33
CA THR A 310 -37.55 -15.99 17.63
C THR A 310 -38.30 -15.39 16.43
N LEU A 311 -37.69 -15.51 15.24
CA LEU A 311 -38.38 -15.18 14.01
C LEU A 311 -39.46 -16.25 13.74
N GLN A 312 -40.71 -15.93 14.02
CA GLN A 312 -41.87 -16.72 13.58
C GLN A 312 -42.37 -16.13 12.26
N GLY A 313 -41.96 -16.74 11.13
CA GLY A 313 -42.54 -16.39 9.84
C GLY A 313 -41.75 -17.00 8.68
N ASP A 314 -42.46 -17.65 7.76
CA ASP A 314 -41.90 -18.27 6.52
C ASP A 314 -41.51 -17.26 5.41
N GLY A 315 -41.40 -15.99 5.72
CA GLY A 315 -41.04 -14.94 4.75
C GLY A 315 -39.70 -14.30 5.09
N VAL A 316 -38.74 -14.33 4.16
CA VAL A 316 -37.49 -13.60 4.28
C VAL A 316 -37.77 -12.10 4.10
N ASP A 317 -38.15 -11.44 5.21
CA ASP A 317 -38.23 -9.98 5.23
C ASP A 317 -36.82 -9.40 5.34
N PRO A 318 -36.40 -8.53 4.40
CA PRO A 318 -35.08 -7.89 4.44
C PRO A 318 -34.77 -7.16 5.73
N ILE A 319 -35.80 -6.57 6.37
CA ILE A 319 -35.67 -5.88 7.66
C ILE A 319 -35.41 -6.89 8.79
N GLY A 320 -36.03 -8.05 8.75
CA GLY A 320 -35.83 -9.14 9.72
C GLY A 320 -34.40 -9.66 9.70
N VAL A 321 -33.79 -9.80 8.51
CA VAL A 321 -32.38 -10.23 8.34
C VAL A 321 -31.41 -9.21 8.95
N VAL A 322 -31.65 -7.90 8.73
CA VAL A 322 -30.82 -6.85 9.32
C VAL A 322 -30.96 -6.84 10.85
N LEU A 323 -32.14 -6.96 11.38
CA LEU A 323 -32.37 -7.03 12.83
C LEU A 323 -31.68 -8.26 13.45
N GLU A 324 -31.72 -9.40 12.77
CA GLU A 324 -31.03 -10.62 13.23
C GLU A 324 -29.50 -10.41 13.28
N GLN A 325 -28.93 -9.78 12.28
CA GLN A 325 -27.51 -9.44 12.27
C GLN A 325 -27.13 -8.49 13.41
N GLU A 326 -27.93 -7.47 13.67
CA GLU A 326 -27.72 -6.52 14.77
C GLU A 326 -27.79 -7.24 16.13
N VAL A 327 -28.76 -8.13 16.32
CA VAL A 327 -28.89 -8.92 17.55
C VAL A 327 -27.72 -9.88 17.74
N VAL A 328 -27.21 -10.49 16.66
CA VAL A 328 -26.02 -11.35 16.72
C VAL A 328 -24.79 -10.53 17.12
N GLN A 329 -24.64 -9.32 16.58
CA GLN A 329 -23.55 -8.42 16.97
C GLN A 329 -23.66 -7.98 18.42
N TYR A 330 -24.85 -7.58 18.86
CA TYR A 330 -25.12 -7.21 20.26
C TYR A 330 -24.77 -8.35 21.21
N ASN A 331 -25.22 -9.57 20.92
CA ASN A 331 -24.97 -10.74 21.76
C ASN A 331 -23.48 -11.14 21.77
N ARG A 332 -22.73 -10.89 20.67
CA ARG A 332 -21.26 -11.07 20.65
C ARG A 332 -20.55 -10.08 21.59
N LEU A 333 -20.99 -8.82 21.62
CA LEU A 333 -20.45 -7.82 22.54
C LEU A 333 -20.73 -8.19 24.00
N HIS A 334 -21.82 -8.87 24.25
CA HIS A 334 -22.19 -9.32 25.61
C HIS A 334 -21.42 -10.57 26.06
N SER A 335 -20.90 -11.38 25.12
CA SER A 335 -20.20 -12.65 25.41
C SER A 335 -18.68 -12.53 25.44
N ASN A 336 -18.10 -11.41 24.98
CA ASN A 336 -16.67 -11.09 25.03
C ASN A 336 -16.35 -10.19 26.22
#